data_c908b5490f77930ad48c6c3d34e56b95
#
_entry.id   c908b5490f77930ad48c6c3d34e56b95
#
_cell.length_a   1.000
_cell.length_b   1.000
_cell.length_c   1.000
_cell.angle_alpha   90.00
_cell.angle_beta   90.00
_cell.angle_gamma   90.00
#
_symmetry.space_group_name_H-M   'P 1'
#
loop_
_entity.id
_entity.type
_entity.pdbx_description
1 polymer ?
#
loop_
_entity_poly.entity_id
_entity_poly.type
_entity_poly.pdbx_seq_one_letter_code
_entity_poly.pdbx_strand_id
1 'polypeptide(L)'
;DHEHLSFQKINGPVLPFEDATFDVVTSLMSFRYLDWDPLLAEIKRVMKPGGKFLIIDMVTVPVAISEYPRLLKDKMRTKRDQKANAQFDAALQKLVSHPDWKKMLEYNPIRSEHEMKWYLESRFPGQKMETLNMAWNSRIVAFDSGPVEKGIEVKLSYP
;
A
#
# COMPACT_ATOMS: atom_id res chain seq x y z
N ASP A 1 3.17 24.92 12.53
CA ASP A 1 4.27 25.11 11.57
C ASP A 1 5.06 23.83 11.49
N HIS A 2 4.98 23.16 10.34
CA HIS A 2 5.75 21.95 10.06
C HIS A 2 6.83 22.34 9.03
N GLU A 3 7.93 22.88 9.51
CA GLU A 3 9.06 23.36 8.68
C GLU A 3 9.64 22.30 7.74
N HIS A 4 9.30 21.01 7.97
CA HIS A 4 9.82 19.88 7.22
C HIS A 4 8.75 19.09 6.43
N LEU A 5 7.52 19.62 6.33
CA LEU A 5 6.44 18.97 5.60
C LEU A 5 5.98 19.85 4.44
N SER A 6 6.03 19.33 3.22
CA SER A 6 5.50 19.96 2.03
C SER A 6 4.49 19.05 1.33
N PHE A 7 3.52 19.65 0.64
CA PHE A 7 2.54 18.93 -0.17
C PHE A 7 2.71 19.34 -1.62
N GLN A 8 2.80 18.36 -2.51
CA GLN A 8 2.90 18.59 -3.94
C GLN A 8 1.86 17.76 -4.68
N LYS A 9 1.07 18.41 -5.54
CA LYS A 9 0.15 17.73 -6.44
C LYS A 9 0.93 17.11 -7.59
N ILE A 10 0.72 15.81 -7.80
CA ILE A 10 1.30 15.07 -8.92
C ILE A 10 0.24 14.97 -10.03
N ASN A 11 0.62 15.34 -11.25
CA ASN A 11 -0.21 15.23 -12.43
C ASN A 11 0.45 14.25 -13.41
N GLY A 12 -0.05 13.02 -13.46
CA GLY A 12 0.48 11.96 -14.34
C GLY A 12 1.49 11.03 -13.66
N PRO A 13 2.13 10.15 -14.42
CA PRO A 13 2.98 9.10 -13.88
C PRO A 13 4.36 9.56 -13.42
N VAL A 14 4.82 10.74 -13.87
CA VAL A 14 6.15 11.26 -13.56
C VAL A 14 6.14 12.00 -12.23
N LEU A 15 7.04 11.63 -11.32
CA LEU A 15 7.22 12.30 -10.05
C LEU A 15 8.07 13.56 -10.22
N PRO A 16 7.62 14.74 -9.71
CA PRO A 16 8.28 16.03 -9.91
C PRO A 16 9.49 16.23 -8.97
N PHE A 17 10.34 15.23 -8.89
CA PHE A 17 11.55 15.21 -8.06
C PHE A 17 12.76 14.78 -8.89
N GLU A 18 13.95 15.21 -8.49
CA GLU A 18 15.20 14.81 -9.11
C GLU A 18 15.53 13.33 -8.81
N ASP A 19 16.43 12.76 -9.61
CA ASP A 19 16.96 11.41 -9.40
C ASP A 19 17.66 11.32 -8.04
N ALA A 20 17.56 10.17 -7.39
CA ALA A 20 18.26 9.86 -6.15
C ALA A 20 18.05 10.92 -5.03
N THR A 21 16.81 11.39 -4.86
CA THR A 21 16.45 12.40 -3.87
C THR A 21 16.14 11.78 -2.49
N PHE A 22 15.42 10.64 -2.47
CA PHE A 22 14.82 10.12 -1.24
C PHE A 22 15.53 8.86 -0.72
N ASP A 23 15.72 8.81 0.60
CA ASP A 23 16.21 7.60 1.29
C ASP A 23 15.08 6.58 1.48
N VAL A 24 13.85 7.07 1.66
CA VAL A 24 12.66 6.22 1.83
C VAL A 24 11.49 6.83 1.04
N VAL A 25 10.80 5.99 0.28
CA VAL A 25 9.52 6.31 -0.35
C VAL A 25 8.45 5.46 0.28
N THR A 26 7.32 6.05 0.65
CA THR A 26 6.21 5.32 1.26
C THR A 26 4.93 5.47 0.45
N SER A 27 4.15 4.40 0.35
CA SER A 27 2.79 4.42 -0.17
C SER A 27 1.83 3.90 0.89
N LEU A 28 0.93 4.78 1.36
CA LEU A 28 -0.04 4.44 2.38
C LEU A 28 -1.45 4.46 1.79
N MET A 29 -2.09 3.28 1.70
CA MET A 29 -3.45 3.08 1.21
C MET A 29 -3.73 3.65 -0.18
N SER A 30 -2.71 3.74 -1.04
CA SER A 30 -2.78 4.40 -2.35
C SER A 30 -2.16 3.60 -3.50
N PHE A 31 -1.25 2.68 -3.24
CA PHE A 31 -0.56 1.92 -4.27
C PHE A 31 -1.53 1.15 -5.20
N ARG A 32 -2.59 0.59 -4.67
CA ARG A 32 -3.60 -0.17 -5.42
C ARG A 32 -4.33 0.63 -6.52
N TYR A 33 -4.30 1.96 -6.45
CA TYR A 33 -5.00 2.84 -7.41
C TYR A 33 -4.13 3.27 -8.58
N LEU A 34 -2.84 2.96 -8.54
CA LEU A 34 -1.85 3.49 -9.44
C LEU A 34 -1.49 2.44 -10.52
N ASP A 35 -0.97 2.92 -11.62
CA ASP A 35 -0.35 2.06 -12.62
C ASP A 35 1.04 1.65 -12.10
N TRP A 36 1.20 0.38 -11.76
CA TRP A 36 2.33 -0.07 -10.97
C TRP A 36 3.67 0.00 -11.70
N ASP A 37 3.73 -0.34 -13.00
CA ASP A 37 5.01 -0.39 -13.72
C ASP A 37 5.62 1.01 -13.90
N PRO A 38 4.92 2.02 -14.44
CA PRO A 38 5.48 3.37 -14.53
C PRO A 38 5.74 4.00 -13.16
N LEU A 39 4.86 3.77 -12.18
CA LEU A 39 5.06 4.27 -10.83
C LEU A 39 6.32 3.67 -10.18
N LEU A 40 6.52 2.37 -10.30
CA LEU A 40 7.68 1.70 -9.71
C LEU A 40 8.99 2.15 -10.36
N ALA A 41 8.98 2.41 -11.68
CA ALA A 41 10.12 2.99 -12.38
C ALA A 41 10.48 4.38 -11.82
N GLU A 42 9.47 5.24 -11.61
CA GLU A 42 9.66 6.56 -11.04
C GLU A 42 10.10 6.52 -9.56
N ILE A 43 9.50 5.64 -8.74
CA ILE A 43 9.94 5.43 -7.36
C ILE A 43 11.42 5.04 -7.33
N LYS A 44 11.85 4.11 -8.19
CA LYS A 44 13.26 3.73 -8.29
C LYS A 44 14.17 4.87 -8.75
N ARG A 45 13.70 5.71 -9.67
CA ARG A 45 14.44 6.87 -10.14
C ARG A 45 14.71 7.88 -9.04
N VAL A 46 13.66 8.22 -8.27
CA VAL A 46 13.77 9.24 -7.21
C VAL A 46 14.40 8.72 -5.92
N MET A 47 14.48 7.40 -5.72
CA MET A 47 15.18 6.82 -4.57
C MET A 47 16.69 6.85 -4.76
N LYS A 48 17.40 7.12 -3.66
CA LYS A 48 18.85 6.94 -3.58
C LYS A 48 19.23 5.46 -3.69
N PRO A 49 20.45 5.15 -4.16
CA PRO A 49 21.01 3.80 -4.02
C PRO A 49 20.97 3.36 -2.54
N GLY A 50 20.47 2.16 -2.27
CA GLY A 50 20.26 1.66 -0.91
C GLY A 50 19.00 2.19 -0.21
N GLY A 51 18.24 3.07 -0.86
CA GLY A 51 16.94 3.53 -0.37
C GLY A 51 15.89 2.42 -0.33
N LYS A 52 14.78 2.65 0.37
CA LYS A 52 13.70 1.68 0.58
C LYS A 52 12.35 2.16 0.08
N PHE A 53 11.56 1.25 -0.44
CA PHE A 53 10.16 1.48 -0.74
C PHE A 53 9.27 0.70 0.22
N LEU A 54 8.40 1.41 0.94
CA LEU A 54 7.50 0.84 1.94
C LEU A 54 6.04 1.01 1.49
N ILE A 55 5.28 -0.07 1.53
CA ILE A 55 3.85 -0.07 1.18
C ILE A 55 3.05 -0.54 2.39
N ILE A 56 1.97 0.18 2.71
CA ILE A 56 0.86 -0.32 3.51
C ILE A 56 -0.39 -0.12 2.68
N ASP A 57 -1.06 -1.21 2.34
CA ASP A 57 -2.26 -1.14 1.50
C ASP A 57 -3.29 -2.21 1.87
N MET A 58 -4.46 -2.12 1.26
CA MET A 58 -5.54 -3.07 1.43
C MET A 58 -5.71 -3.95 0.20
N VAL A 59 -5.85 -5.25 0.42
CA VAL A 59 -6.09 -6.25 -0.62
C VAL A 59 -7.36 -7.04 -0.33
N THR A 60 -7.97 -7.62 -1.36
CA THR A 60 -9.10 -8.54 -1.20
C THR A 60 -8.61 -9.97 -1.24
N VAL A 61 -9.16 -10.79 -0.35
CA VAL A 61 -8.96 -12.24 -0.35
C VAL A 61 -10.07 -12.89 0.47
N PRO A 62 -10.63 -14.02 0.05
CA PRO A 62 -11.52 -14.82 0.87
C PRO A 62 -10.79 -15.34 2.11
N VAL A 63 -11.48 -15.34 3.25
CA VAL A 63 -10.93 -15.91 4.49
C VAL A 63 -11.02 -17.42 4.44
N ALA A 64 -9.91 -18.11 4.62
CA ALA A 64 -9.88 -19.56 4.77
C ALA A 64 -10.37 -19.97 6.16
N ILE A 65 -10.95 -21.18 6.29
CA ILE A 65 -11.48 -21.70 7.56
C ILE A 65 -10.39 -21.71 8.65
N SER A 66 -9.16 -22.05 8.29
CA SER A 66 -8.00 -22.05 9.20
C SER A 66 -7.64 -20.68 9.77
N GLU A 67 -8.09 -19.60 9.15
CA GLU A 67 -7.79 -18.22 9.55
C GLU A 67 -8.83 -17.60 10.51
N TYR A 68 -9.95 -18.28 10.77
CA TYR A 68 -11.00 -17.77 11.65
C TYR A 68 -10.51 -17.34 13.05
N PRO A 69 -9.63 -18.08 13.73
CA PRO A 69 -9.12 -17.65 15.03
C PRO A 69 -8.37 -16.32 14.95
N ARG A 70 -7.57 -16.11 13.91
CA ARG A 70 -6.87 -14.85 13.65
C ARG A 70 -7.84 -13.72 13.32
N LEU A 71 -8.83 -13.97 12.47
CA LEU A 71 -9.88 -13.01 12.13
C LEU A 71 -10.62 -12.53 13.38
N LEU A 72 -10.99 -13.43 14.28
CA LEU A 72 -11.68 -13.07 15.53
C LEU A 72 -10.80 -12.22 16.43
N LYS A 73 -9.53 -12.57 16.59
CA LYS A 73 -8.54 -11.79 17.35
C LYS A 73 -8.38 -10.38 16.76
N ASP A 74 -8.20 -10.27 15.44
CA ASP A 74 -8.04 -8.99 14.76
C ASP A 74 -9.30 -8.13 14.85
N LYS A 75 -10.49 -8.72 14.77
CA LYS A 75 -11.76 -8.03 14.97
C LYS A 75 -11.89 -7.44 16.39
N MET A 76 -11.47 -8.18 17.40
CA MET A 76 -11.47 -7.69 18.79
C MET A 76 -10.47 -6.55 18.97
N ARG A 77 -9.27 -6.67 18.38
CA ARG A 77 -8.25 -5.61 18.36
C ARG A 77 -8.79 -4.34 17.72
N THR A 78 -9.35 -4.45 16.51
CA THR A 78 -9.94 -3.32 15.79
C THR A 78 -11.03 -2.62 16.59
N LYS A 79 -11.94 -3.36 17.23
CA LYS A 79 -12.96 -2.74 18.10
C LYS A 79 -12.37 -1.99 19.29
N ARG A 80 -11.29 -2.49 19.89
CA ARG A 80 -10.60 -1.80 20.98
C ARG A 80 -9.96 -0.52 20.49
N ASP A 81 -9.27 -0.59 19.33
CA ASP A 81 -8.56 0.54 18.73
C ASP A 81 -9.55 1.65 18.28
N GLN A 82 -10.72 1.26 17.73
CA GLN A 82 -11.82 2.19 17.42
C GLN A 82 -12.34 2.93 18.67
N LYS A 83 -12.50 2.22 19.79
CA LYS A 83 -12.90 2.86 21.05
C LYS A 83 -11.83 3.81 21.57
N ALA A 84 -10.55 3.42 21.48
CA ALA A 84 -9.44 4.26 21.92
C ALA A 84 -9.27 5.53 21.05
N ASN A 85 -9.68 5.47 19.78
CA ASN A 85 -9.54 6.54 18.79
C ASN A 85 -10.89 6.97 18.21
N ALA A 86 -11.92 7.08 19.04
CA ALA A 86 -13.31 7.29 18.61
C ALA A 86 -13.51 8.52 17.72
N GLN A 87 -12.79 9.62 17.97
CA GLN A 87 -12.87 10.82 17.14
C GLN A 87 -12.34 10.58 15.72
N PHE A 88 -11.21 9.87 15.60
CA PHE A 88 -10.65 9.48 14.31
C PHE A 88 -11.58 8.49 13.57
N ASP A 89 -12.11 7.49 14.29
CA ASP A 89 -13.05 6.52 13.70
C ASP A 89 -14.30 7.20 13.16
N ALA A 90 -14.88 8.15 13.91
CA ALA A 90 -16.04 8.92 13.46
C ALA A 90 -15.74 9.74 12.19
N ALA A 91 -14.57 10.37 12.11
CA ALA A 91 -14.14 11.11 10.92
C ALA A 91 -13.94 10.16 9.71
N LEU A 92 -13.32 9.00 9.94
CA LEU A 92 -13.13 7.98 8.92
C LEU A 92 -14.46 7.43 8.42
N GLN A 93 -15.40 7.11 9.31
CA GLN A 93 -16.75 6.64 8.93
C GLN A 93 -17.50 7.66 8.07
N LYS A 94 -17.39 8.95 8.40
CA LYS A 94 -17.96 10.03 7.59
C LYS A 94 -17.36 10.05 6.18
N LEU A 95 -16.04 9.89 6.06
CA LEU A 95 -15.34 9.87 4.77
C LEU A 95 -15.78 8.67 3.93
N VAL A 96 -15.69 7.45 4.49
CA VAL A 96 -15.98 6.21 3.71
C VAL A 96 -17.47 6.02 3.40
N SER A 97 -18.36 6.73 4.11
CA SER A 97 -19.80 6.74 3.83
C SER A 97 -20.18 7.74 2.74
N HIS A 98 -19.28 8.64 2.35
CA HIS A 98 -19.56 9.67 1.36
C HIS A 98 -19.86 9.04 -0.01
N PRO A 99 -20.86 9.56 -0.77
CA PRO A 99 -21.20 9.04 -2.09
C PRO A 99 -20.01 9.01 -3.06
N ASP A 100 -19.17 10.05 -3.05
CA ASP A 100 -18.00 10.13 -3.93
C ASP A 100 -16.95 9.06 -3.58
N TRP A 101 -16.81 8.68 -2.30
CA TRP A 101 -15.95 7.56 -1.90
C TRP A 101 -16.46 6.25 -2.50
N LYS A 102 -17.76 5.98 -2.42
CA LYS A 102 -18.36 4.78 -3.01
C LYS A 102 -18.19 4.76 -4.52
N LYS A 103 -18.43 5.88 -5.17
CA LYS A 103 -18.24 6.04 -6.62
C LYS A 103 -16.76 5.81 -7.02
N MET A 104 -15.82 6.35 -6.25
CA MET A 104 -14.41 6.12 -6.49
C MET A 104 -14.04 4.62 -6.43
N LEU A 105 -14.61 3.87 -5.48
CA LEU A 105 -14.36 2.42 -5.35
C LEU A 105 -14.94 1.61 -6.52
N GLU A 106 -16.01 2.07 -7.19
CA GLU A 106 -16.54 1.42 -8.39
C GLU A 106 -15.56 1.48 -9.55
N TYR A 107 -14.82 2.60 -9.70
CA TYR A 107 -13.80 2.76 -10.75
C TYR A 107 -12.43 2.18 -10.36
N ASN A 108 -12.17 2.02 -9.07
CA ASN A 108 -10.89 1.57 -8.55
C ASN A 108 -11.11 0.38 -7.58
N PRO A 109 -11.42 -0.81 -8.10
CA PRO A 109 -11.63 -1.98 -7.26
C PRO A 109 -10.37 -2.32 -6.47
N ILE A 110 -10.57 -2.83 -5.27
CA ILE A 110 -9.45 -3.29 -4.44
C ILE A 110 -8.79 -4.47 -5.14
N ARG A 111 -7.47 -4.40 -5.31
CA ARG A 111 -6.66 -5.46 -5.93
C ARG A 111 -6.67 -6.74 -5.09
N SER A 112 -6.53 -7.89 -5.73
CA SER A 112 -6.40 -9.15 -5.03
C SER A 112 -5.05 -9.26 -4.30
N GLU A 113 -5.03 -10.01 -3.18
CA GLU A 113 -3.79 -10.32 -2.47
C GLU A 113 -2.78 -11.03 -3.39
N HIS A 114 -3.25 -12.00 -4.18
CA HIS A 114 -2.41 -12.76 -5.08
C HIS A 114 -1.70 -11.87 -6.11
N GLU A 115 -2.43 -10.96 -6.74
CA GLU A 115 -1.89 -10.04 -7.74
C GLU A 115 -0.82 -9.12 -7.14
N MET A 116 -1.12 -8.46 -6.01
CA MET A 116 -0.18 -7.54 -5.36
C MET A 116 1.06 -8.28 -4.85
N LYS A 117 0.86 -9.45 -4.24
CA LYS A 117 1.94 -10.30 -3.75
C LYS A 117 2.85 -10.75 -4.87
N TRP A 118 2.28 -11.31 -5.94
CA TRP A 118 3.04 -11.73 -7.11
C TRP A 118 3.83 -10.57 -7.71
N TYR A 119 3.18 -9.42 -7.87
CA TYR A 119 3.81 -8.23 -8.44
C TYR A 119 5.02 -7.77 -7.62
N LEU A 120 4.85 -7.60 -6.32
CA LEU A 120 5.91 -7.08 -5.45
C LEU A 120 7.03 -8.10 -5.22
N GLU A 121 6.69 -9.35 -4.86
CA GLU A 121 7.68 -10.38 -4.55
C GLU A 121 8.50 -10.81 -5.78
N SER A 122 7.95 -10.72 -6.99
CA SER A 122 8.71 -11.00 -8.22
C SER A 122 9.72 -9.90 -8.57
N ARG A 123 9.45 -8.66 -8.18
CA ARG A 123 10.30 -7.50 -8.48
C ARG A 123 11.32 -7.18 -7.39
N PHE A 124 11.12 -7.71 -6.20
CA PHE A 124 12.01 -7.57 -5.05
C PHE A 124 12.34 -8.94 -4.46
N PRO A 125 13.24 -9.70 -5.10
CA PRO A 125 13.59 -11.06 -4.66
C PRO A 125 14.05 -11.08 -3.20
N GLY A 126 13.53 -12.07 -2.45
CA GLY A 126 13.84 -12.22 -1.02
C GLY A 126 12.95 -11.43 -0.08
N GLN A 127 12.17 -10.48 -0.58
CA GLN A 127 11.19 -9.74 0.21
C GLN A 127 9.83 -10.42 0.18
N LYS A 128 9.06 -10.26 1.26
CA LYS A 128 7.73 -10.88 1.42
C LYS A 128 6.71 -9.85 1.85
N MET A 129 5.51 -9.99 1.31
CA MET A 129 4.35 -9.23 1.76
C MET A 129 3.79 -9.84 3.05
N GLU A 130 3.56 -9.00 4.06
CA GLU A 130 3.07 -9.39 5.37
C GLU A 130 1.63 -8.92 5.61
N THR A 131 0.82 -9.77 6.25
CA THR A 131 -0.54 -9.38 6.67
C THR A 131 -0.49 -8.75 8.06
N LEU A 132 -0.86 -7.48 8.15
CA LEU A 132 -0.93 -6.72 9.41
C LEU A 132 -2.26 -6.90 10.12
N ASN A 133 -3.37 -6.92 9.39
CA ASN A 133 -4.72 -7.03 9.93
C ASN A 133 -5.65 -7.74 8.95
N MET A 134 -6.65 -8.44 9.46
CA MET A 134 -7.63 -9.18 8.68
C MET A 134 -9.05 -8.69 8.96
N ALA A 135 -9.81 -8.49 7.90
CA ALA A 135 -11.26 -8.36 7.92
C ALA A 135 -11.89 -9.47 7.06
N TRP A 136 -13.22 -9.52 7.00
CA TRP A 136 -13.94 -10.63 6.37
C TRP A 136 -13.56 -10.89 4.90
N ASN A 137 -13.39 -9.83 4.10
CA ASN A 137 -13.07 -9.92 2.67
C ASN A 137 -11.85 -9.09 2.29
N SER A 138 -11.07 -8.64 3.25
CA SER A 138 -9.90 -7.78 3.00
C SER A 138 -8.83 -7.97 4.04
N ARG A 139 -7.61 -7.63 3.68
CA ARG A 139 -6.46 -7.58 4.58
C ARG A 139 -5.74 -6.26 4.41
N ILE A 140 -5.21 -5.75 5.51
CA ILE A 140 -4.16 -4.72 5.46
C ILE A 140 -2.84 -5.46 5.39
N VAL A 141 -2.06 -5.13 4.37
CA VAL A 141 -0.76 -5.74 4.11
C VAL A 141 0.34 -4.69 4.17
N ALA A 142 1.53 -5.13 4.53
CA ALA A 142 2.74 -4.33 4.46
C ALA A 142 3.77 -5.00 3.56
N PHE A 143 4.59 -4.18 2.92
CA PHE A 143 5.72 -4.63 2.12
C PHE A 143 6.89 -3.68 2.32
N ASP A 144 8.08 -4.23 2.57
CA ASP A 144 9.37 -3.53 2.60
C ASP A 144 10.22 -4.08 1.45
N SER A 145 10.63 -3.22 0.53
CA SER A 145 11.48 -3.62 -0.60
C SER A 145 12.88 -4.07 -0.18
N GLY A 146 13.27 -3.83 1.07
CA GLY A 146 14.67 -3.83 1.44
C GLY A 146 15.46 -2.72 0.73
N PRO A 147 16.78 -2.63 0.94
CA PRO A 147 17.63 -1.71 0.20
C PRO A 147 17.58 -1.99 -1.30
N VAL A 148 17.25 -0.98 -2.10
CA VAL A 148 17.17 -1.10 -3.56
C VAL A 148 18.49 -0.63 -4.17
N GLU A 149 19.27 -1.56 -4.68
CA GLU A 149 20.49 -1.25 -5.43
C GLU A 149 20.15 -0.75 -6.84
N LYS A 150 21.00 0.11 -7.42
CA LYS A 150 20.87 0.50 -8.83
C LYS A 150 21.00 -0.76 -9.70
N GLY A 151 19.98 -1.08 -10.49
CA GLY A 151 20.06 -2.12 -11.52
C GLY A 151 19.16 -3.33 -11.35
N ILE A 152 18.12 -3.26 -10.51
CA ILE A 152 17.06 -4.28 -10.59
C ILE A 152 16.32 -4.05 -11.92
N GLU A 153 16.77 -4.72 -12.98
CA GLU A 153 16.01 -4.81 -14.23
C GLU A 153 14.66 -5.46 -13.91
N VAL A 154 13.59 -4.73 -14.20
CA VAL A 154 12.26 -5.29 -14.21
C VAL A 154 12.20 -6.25 -15.39
N LYS A 155 12.50 -7.53 -15.19
CA LYS A 155 12.18 -8.55 -16.17
C LYS A 155 10.65 -8.63 -16.23
N LEU A 156 10.08 -8.04 -17.24
CA LEU A 156 8.69 -8.25 -17.64
C LEU A 156 8.57 -9.69 -18.14
N SER A 157 8.41 -10.63 -17.23
CA SER A 157 7.99 -11.99 -17.59
C SER A 157 6.49 -12.06 -17.37
N TYR A 158 5.72 -11.74 -18.41
CA TYR A 158 4.35 -12.23 -18.50
C TYR A 158 4.42 -13.75 -18.75
N PRO A 159 3.57 -14.54 -18.03
CA PRO A 159 3.41 -15.96 -18.35
C PRO A 159 2.80 -16.15 -19.74
#